data_3b7b255fda5bf4c2e09efd8d1d945a18
#
_entry.id   3b7b255fda5bf4c2e09efd8d1d945a18
#
_cell.length_a   1.000
_cell.length_b   1.000
_cell.length_c   1.000
_cell.angle_alpha   90.00
_cell.angle_beta   90.00
_cell.angle_gamma   90.00
#
_symmetry.space_group_name_H-M   'P 1'
#
loop_
_entity.id
_entity.type
_entity.pdbx_description
1 polymer ?
#
loop_
_entity_poly.entity_id
_entity_poly.type
_entity_poly.pdbx_seq_one_letter_code
_entity_poly.pdbx_strand_id
1 'polypeptide(L)'
;LVNVVSAAAVNRTDNFAYNTETNDGRVETQTVFKVENQKFLHRHLKYNYIYDNSGRISQKEVLKWNESTQSFEKHHSLNFFYTDDVTVEYALWNEQSNAYTDIKQKAVYRQTDSSVLRYLSYEWDEKNNDWSLTADHHMTDESVQLLAEK
;
A
#
# COMPACT_ATOMS: atom_id res chain seq x y z
N LEU A 1 3.42 -22.07 9.22
CA LEU A 1 3.67 -20.66 9.57
C LEU A 1 5.16 -20.47 9.75
N VAL A 2 5.81 -19.86 8.77
CA VAL A 2 7.22 -19.48 8.88
C VAL A 2 7.26 -17.98 9.12
N ASN A 3 7.57 -17.60 10.34
CA ASN A 3 7.85 -16.21 10.67
C ASN A 3 9.28 -15.90 10.23
N VAL A 4 9.43 -15.21 9.13
CA VAL A 4 10.73 -14.71 8.70
C VAL A 4 10.84 -13.25 9.14
N VAL A 5 11.63 -13.01 10.15
CA VAL A 5 12.09 -11.66 10.46
C VAL A 5 13.21 -11.34 9.46
N SER A 6 12.86 -10.71 8.37
CA SER A 6 13.88 -10.16 7.48
C SER A 6 14.23 -8.76 7.96
N ALA A 7 15.42 -8.61 8.51
CA ALA A 7 16.01 -7.29 8.62
C ALA A 7 16.34 -6.82 7.20
N ALA A 8 15.51 -5.98 6.63
CA ALA A 8 15.83 -5.31 5.38
C ALA A 8 17.11 -4.50 5.57
N ALA A 9 17.96 -4.48 4.54
CA ALA A 9 19.18 -3.70 4.56
C ALA A 9 18.86 -2.26 5.00
N VAL A 10 19.40 -1.89 6.15
CA VAL A 10 19.12 -0.64 6.82
C VAL A 10 19.66 0.51 5.98
N ASN A 11 18.79 1.23 5.31
CA ASN A 11 19.12 2.56 4.86
C ASN A 11 19.23 3.43 6.11
N ARG A 12 20.35 4.10 6.32
CA ARG A 12 20.67 4.83 7.57
C ARG A 12 19.66 5.92 7.96
N THR A 13 18.70 6.26 7.08
CA THR A 13 17.68 7.28 7.32
C THR A 13 16.35 6.72 7.80
N ASP A 14 16.03 5.44 7.49
CA ASP A 14 14.76 4.81 7.87
C ASP A 14 15.03 3.49 8.59
N ASN A 15 14.98 3.55 9.91
CA ASN A 15 15.18 2.36 10.75
C ASN A 15 13.87 1.61 10.92
N PHE A 16 13.56 0.74 9.94
CA PHE A 16 12.40 -0.15 10.01
C PHE A 16 12.82 -1.62 9.98
N ALA A 17 12.09 -2.42 10.73
CA ALA A 17 12.15 -3.87 10.66
C ALA A 17 10.78 -4.42 10.25
N TYR A 18 10.78 -5.57 9.59
CA TYR A 18 9.57 -6.18 9.04
C TYR A 18 9.42 -7.60 9.53
N ASN A 19 8.20 -7.96 9.96
CA ASN A 19 7.81 -9.34 10.19
C ASN A 19 6.76 -9.71 9.14
N THR A 20 7.06 -10.71 8.31
CA THR A 20 6.20 -11.12 7.21
C THR A 20 5.64 -12.51 7.46
N GLU A 21 4.34 -12.65 7.39
CA GLU A 21 3.61 -13.90 7.45
C GLU A 21 3.14 -14.28 6.05
N THR A 22 3.45 -15.50 5.63
CA THR A 22 3.08 -16.03 4.31
C THR A 22 2.15 -17.21 4.43
N ASN A 23 1.26 -17.36 3.45
CA ASN A 23 0.40 -18.50 3.28
C ASN A 23 0.38 -18.90 1.79
N ASP A 24 0.65 -20.17 1.48
CA ASP A 24 0.74 -20.68 0.11
C ASP A 24 1.70 -19.87 -0.79
N GLY A 25 2.84 -19.42 -0.23
CA GLY A 25 3.86 -18.66 -0.95
C GLY A 25 3.50 -17.17 -1.18
N ARG A 26 2.39 -16.70 -0.63
CA ARG A 26 1.95 -15.29 -0.73
C ARG A 26 2.04 -14.61 0.63
N VAL A 27 2.42 -13.35 0.62
CA VAL A 27 2.42 -12.52 1.82
C VAL A 27 0.96 -12.24 2.22
N GLU A 28 0.57 -12.72 3.39
CA GLU A 28 -0.76 -12.49 3.97
C GLU A 28 -0.75 -11.26 4.88
N THR A 29 0.26 -11.15 5.72
CA THR A 29 0.40 -10.05 6.67
C THR A 29 1.86 -9.61 6.76
N GLN A 30 2.07 -8.31 6.86
CA GLN A 30 3.38 -7.74 7.15
C GLN A 30 3.25 -6.70 8.27
N THR A 31 4.00 -6.90 9.35
CA THR A 31 4.08 -5.93 10.45
C THR A 31 5.35 -5.12 10.32
N VAL A 32 5.23 -3.80 10.42
CA VAL A 32 6.33 -2.85 10.33
C VAL A 32 6.63 -2.31 11.72
N PHE A 33 7.88 -2.37 12.11
CA PHE A 33 8.39 -1.85 13.37
C PHE A 33 9.34 -0.68 13.11
N LYS A 34 9.26 0.35 13.92
CA LYS A 34 10.32 1.35 14.03
C LYS A 34 11.42 0.80 14.92
N VAL A 35 12.67 0.92 14.46
CA VAL A 35 13.85 0.51 15.22
C VAL A 35 14.43 1.74 15.90
N GLU A 36 14.48 1.73 17.23
CA GLU A 36 15.07 2.79 18.04
C GLU A 36 16.40 2.32 18.64
N ASN A 37 17.43 3.14 18.51
CA ASN A 37 18.77 2.86 19.06
C ASN A 37 19.34 1.50 18.64
N GLN A 38 18.97 0.99 17.47
CA GLN A 38 19.40 -0.31 16.93
C GLN A 38 19.04 -1.53 17.83
N LYS A 39 18.20 -1.34 18.85
CA LYS A 39 17.88 -2.38 19.84
C LYS A 39 16.39 -2.57 20.10
N PHE A 40 15.59 -1.52 20.02
CA PHE A 40 14.20 -1.54 20.43
C PHE A 40 13.29 -1.50 19.22
N LEU A 41 12.32 -2.42 19.16
CA LEU A 41 11.30 -2.47 18.13
C LEU A 41 9.98 -1.91 18.67
N HIS A 42 9.46 -0.89 18.00
CA HIS A 42 8.15 -0.32 18.28
C HIS A 42 7.18 -0.66 17.15
N ARG A 43 6.03 -1.23 17.46
CA ARG A 43 4.98 -1.47 16.48
C ARG A 43 4.58 -0.17 15.82
N HIS A 44 4.46 -0.18 14.50
CA HIS A 44 4.18 1.02 13.71
C HIS A 44 2.99 0.82 12.77
N LEU A 45 3.10 -0.08 11.81
CA LEU A 45 2.06 -0.37 10.83
C LEU A 45 1.87 -1.88 10.69
N LYS A 46 0.69 -2.25 10.23
CA LYS A 46 0.39 -3.61 9.83
C LYS A 46 -0.32 -3.58 8.48
N TYR A 47 0.15 -4.41 7.55
CA TYR A 47 -0.46 -4.58 6.24
C TYR A 47 -1.12 -5.94 6.17
N ASN A 48 -2.39 -5.98 5.75
CA ASN A 48 -3.09 -7.20 5.39
C ASN A 48 -3.33 -7.21 3.88
N TYR A 49 -2.95 -8.29 3.23
CA TYR A 49 -3.08 -8.44 1.78
C TYR A 49 -4.20 -9.42 1.46
N ILE A 50 -5.11 -9.02 0.58
CA ILE A 50 -6.19 -9.85 0.05
C ILE A 50 -5.95 -10.02 -1.45
N TYR A 51 -6.08 -11.26 -1.93
CA TYR A 51 -5.82 -11.62 -3.32
C TYR A 51 -7.11 -12.01 -4.03
N ASP A 52 -7.19 -11.73 -5.33
CA ASP A 52 -8.26 -12.21 -6.18
C ASP A 52 -8.04 -13.68 -6.61
N ASN A 53 -8.99 -14.23 -7.37
CA ASN A 53 -8.91 -15.61 -7.85
C ASN A 53 -7.76 -15.87 -8.82
N SER A 54 -7.21 -14.80 -9.42
CA SER A 54 -6.05 -14.88 -10.32
C SER A 54 -4.72 -14.75 -9.58
N GLY A 55 -4.74 -14.59 -8.25
CA GLY A 55 -3.55 -14.43 -7.42
C GLY A 55 -2.96 -13.02 -7.40
N ARG A 56 -3.71 -12.02 -7.87
CA ARG A 56 -3.30 -10.62 -7.82
C ARG A 56 -3.83 -9.99 -6.53
N ILE A 57 -3.11 -9.00 -6.01
CA ILE A 57 -3.58 -8.22 -4.86
C ILE A 57 -4.86 -7.46 -5.25
N SER A 58 -5.97 -7.74 -4.56
CA SER A 58 -7.22 -6.99 -4.71
C SER A 58 -7.36 -5.87 -3.67
N GLN A 59 -6.79 -6.06 -2.49
CA GLN A 59 -6.79 -5.06 -1.44
C GLN A 59 -5.54 -5.17 -0.58
N LYS A 60 -4.98 -4.03 -0.22
CA LYS A 60 -3.99 -3.88 0.84
C LYS A 60 -4.61 -3.02 1.94
N GLU A 61 -4.90 -3.64 3.08
CA GLU A 61 -5.39 -2.95 4.26
C GLU A 61 -4.21 -2.46 5.09
N VAL A 62 -4.26 -1.21 5.54
CA VAL A 62 -3.22 -0.58 6.36
C VAL A 62 -3.80 -0.23 7.72
N LEU A 63 -3.22 -0.82 8.76
CA LEU A 63 -3.55 -0.54 10.15
C LEU A 63 -2.40 0.23 10.80
N LYS A 64 -2.73 1.14 11.70
CA LYS A 64 -1.75 1.90 12.49
C LYS A 64 -1.79 1.45 13.94
N TRP A 65 -0.61 1.34 14.54
CA TRP A 65 -0.50 1.04 15.96
C TRP A 65 -0.98 2.21 16.80
N ASN A 66 -1.87 1.93 17.75
CA ASN A 66 -2.31 2.88 18.76
C ASN A 66 -1.74 2.50 20.12
N GLU A 67 -0.84 3.33 20.63
CA GLU A 67 -0.20 3.12 21.93
C GLU A 67 -1.20 3.14 23.11
N SER A 68 -2.23 3.97 23.02
CA SER A 68 -3.23 4.10 24.09
C SER A 68 -4.08 2.85 24.25
N THR A 69 -4.47 2.21 23.13
CA THR A 69 -5.28 0.99 23.14
C THR A 69 -4.45 -0.28 23.07
N GLN A 70 -3.15 -0.17 22.80
CA GLN A 70 -2.23 -1.31 22.60
C GLN A 70 -2.74 -2.27 21.51
N SER A 71 -3.23 -1.70 20.40
CA SER A 71 -3.79 -2.45 19.27
C SER A 71 -3.54 -1.77 17.94
N PHE A 72 -3.58 -2.57 16.87
CA PHE A 72 -3.61 -2.05 15.52
C PHE A 72 -5.03 -1.64 15.15
N GLU A 73 -5.20 -0.42 14.68
CA GLU A 73 -6.48 0.14 14.27
C GLU A 73 -6.50 0.35 12.75
N LYS A 74 -7.63 0.03 12.14
CA LYS A 74 -7.85 0.23 10.70
C LYS A 74 -7.75 1.69 10.35
N HIS A 75 -6.97 2.01 9.34
CA HIS A 75 -6.74 3.39 8.90
C HIS A 75 -7.22 3.63 7.47
N HIS A 76 -6.70 2.87 6.52
CA HIS A 76 -7.09 2.98 5.11
C HIS A 76 -6.87 1.67 4.37
N SER A 77 -7.41 1.60 3.18
CA SER A 77 -7.11 0.53 2.24
C SER A 77 -6.68 1.07 0.88
N LEU A 78 -5.87 0.29 0.18
CA LEU A 78 -5.62 0.43 -1.24
C LEU A 78 -6.40 -0.69 -1.93
N ASN A 79 -7.31 -0.32 -2.83
CA ASN A 79 -8.15 -1.25 -3.57
C ASN A 79 -7.70 -1.28 -5.03
N PHE A 80 -7.39 -2.46 -5.54
CA PHE A 80 -6.80 -2.67 -6.85
C PHE A 80 -7.87 -3.21 -7.82
N PHE A 81 -8.02 -2.54 -8.94
CA PHE A 81 -8.94 -2.93 -10.01
C PHE A 81 -8.14 -3.18 -11.29
N TYR A 82 -8.33 -4.36 -11.86
CA TYR A 82 -7.62 -4.82 -13.04
C TYR A 82 -8.62 -4.91 -14.22
N THR A 83 -8.61 -3.89 -15.04
CA THR A 83 -9.34 -3.82 -16.31
C THR A 83 -8.31 -3.71 -17.44
N ASP A 84 -8.53 -2.89 -18.46
CA ASP A 84 -7.49 -2.53 -19.43
C ASP A 84 -6.34 -1.76 -18.76
N ASP A 85 -6.68 -0.98 -17.74
CA ASP A 85 -5.73 -0.28 -16.87
C ASP A 85 -5.70 -0.93 -15.48
N VAL A 86 -4.69 -0.61 -14.69
CA VAL A 86 -4.66 -0.90 -13.26
C VAL A 86 -5.04 0.36 -12.50
N THR A 87 -6.14 0.33 -11.78
CA THR A 87 -6.59 1.44 -10.93
C THR A 87 -6.40 1.06 -9.47
N VAL A 88 -5.80 1.95 -8.70
CA VAL A 88 -5.64 1.82 -7.25
C VAL A 88 -6.39 2.95 -6.57
N GLU A 89 -7.37 2.62 -5.74
CA GLU A 89 -8.13 3.58 -4.96
C GLU A 89 -7.68 3.57 -3.50
N TYR A 90 -7.48 4.76 -2.94
CA TYR A 90 -7.21 4.97 -1.52
C TYR A 90 -8.52 5.31 -0.82
N ALA A 91 -8.92 4.46 0.14
CA ALA A 91 -10.16 4.64 0.91
C ALA A 91 -9.88 4.67 2.41
N LEU A 92 -10.38 5.68 3.09
CA LEU A 92 -10.29 5.79 4.54
C LEU A 92 -11.31 4.86 5.24
N TRP A 93 -10.92 4.34 6.39
CA TRP A 93 -11.80 3.59 7.27
C TRP A 93 -12.88 4.50 7.86
N ASN A 94 -14.12 4.05 7.77
CA ASN A 94 -15.26 4.70 8.40
C ASN A 94 -15.79 3.80 9.52
N GLU A 95 -15.68 4.25 10.77
CA GLU A 95 -16.09 3.47 11.94
C GLU A 95 -17.60 3.31 12.02
N GLN A 96 -18.39 4.28 11.55
CA GLN A 96 -19.84 4.21 11.59
C GLN A 96 -20.39 3.13 10.67
N SER A 97 -19.86 3.04 9.45
CA SER A 97 -20.26 2.02 8.48
C SER A 97 -19.47 0.71 8.62
N ASN A 98 -18.39 0.72 9.42
CA ASN A 98 -17.47 -0.40 9.59
C ASN A 98 -16.90 -0.90 8.25
N ALA A 99 -16.51 0.04 7.37
CA ALA A 99 -16.03 -0.23 6.03
C ALA A 99 -15.08 0.88 5.52
N TYR A 100 -14.33 0.58 4.47
CA TYR A 100 -13.51 1.56 3.74
C TYR A 100 -14.38 2.24 2.68
N THR A 101 -15.04 3.33 3.04
CA THR A 101 -16.05 3.99 2.19
C THR A 101 -15.67 5.39 1.73
N ASP A 102 -14.69 6.01 2.38
CA ASP A 102 -14.29 7.39 2.07
C ASP A 102 -13.13 7.41 1.09
N ILE A 103 -13.45 7.37 -0.21
CA ILE A 103 -12.46 7.34 -1.30
C ILE A 103 -11.96 8.75 -1.55
N LYS A 104 -10.69 8.99 -1.28
CA LYS A 104 -10.05 10.32 -1.38
C LYS A 104 -9.10 10.47 -2.56
N GLN A 105 -8.47 9.39 -2.97
CA GLN A 105 -7.45 9.40 -4.00
C GLN A 105 -7.54 8.16 -4.87
N LYS A 106 -7.14 8.27 -6.12
CA LYS A 106 -6.91 7.12 -6.99
C LYS A 106 -5.72 7.35 -7.91
N ALA A 107 -5.07 6.28 -8.30
CA ALA A 107 -4.03 6.25 -9.31
C ALA A 107 -4.42 5.28 -10.43
N VAL A 108 -4.14 5.68 -11.66
CA VAL A 108 -4.36 4.84 -12.85
C VAL A 108 -3.03 4.59 -13.54
N TYR A 109 -2.69 3.32 -13.73
CA TYR A 109 -1.51 2.88 -14.46
C TYR A 109 -1.96 2.33 -15.81
N ARG A 110 -1.53 2.98 -16.87
CA ARG A 110 -1.91 2.63 -18.26
C ARG A 110 -0.69 2.31 -19.08
N GLN A 111 -0.67 1.11 -19.67
CA GLN A 111 0.34 0.73 -20.63
C GLN A 111 -0.02 1.35 -22.00
N THR A 112 0.77 2.32 -22.47
CA THR A 112 0.53 3.02 -23.75
C THR A 112 1.21 2.32 -24.92
N ASP A 113 2.39 1.73 -24.67
CA ASP A 113 3.07 0.81 -25.57
C ASP A 113 3.97 -0.14 -24.77
N SER A 114 4.78 -0.99 -25.42
CA SER A 114 5.59 -1.99 -24.75
C SER A 114 6.65 -1.43 -23.81
N SER A 115 7.01 -0.16 -23.94
CA SER A 115 8.10 0.49 -23.20
C SER A 115 7.66 1.69 -22.36
N VAL A 116 6.41 2.12 -22.44
CA VAL A 116 5.91 3.32 -21.79
C VAL A 116 4.69 3.02 -20.92
N LEU A 117 4.80 3.36 -19.64
CA LEU A 117 3.72 3.33 -18.68
C LEU A 117 3.28 4.76 -18.37
N ARG A 118 2.00 5.04 -18.48
CA ARG A 118 1.42 6.30 -18.05
C ARG A 118 0.84 6.16 -16.66
N TYR A 119 1.24 7.05 -15.76
CA TYR A 119 0.74 7.16 -14.40
C TYR A 119 -0.11 8.42 -14.29
N LEU A 120 -1.37 8.24 -13.86
CA LEU A 120 -2.31 9.33 -13.61
C LEU A 120 -2.75 9.26 -12.16
N SER A 121 -2.63 10.35 -11.42
CA SER A 121 -3.19 10.42 -10.07
C SER A 121 -4.28 11.48 -9.98
N TYR A 122 -5.27 11.17 -9.16
CA TYR A 122 -6.45 12.00 -8.96
C TYR A 122 -6.73 12.14 -7.47
N GLU A 123 -7.22 13.31 -7.09
CA GLU A 123 -7.79 13.58 -5.77
C GLU A 123 -9.27 13.90 -5.91
N TRP A 124 -10.06 13.49 -4.93
CA TRP A 124 -11.46 13.83 -4.88
C TRP A 124 -11.64 15.29 -4.49
N ASP A 125 -12.30 16.06 -5.33
CA ASP A 125 -12.67 17.45 -5.09
C ASP A 125 -14.12 17.51 -4.60
N GLU A 126 -14.29 17.69 -3.30
CA GLU A 126 -15.62 17.76 -2.65
C GLU A 126 -16.43 18.96 -3.13
N LYS A 127 -15.77 20.06 -3.46
CA LYS A 127 -16.43 21.28 -3.92
C LYS A 127 -17.10 21.12 -5.28
N ASN A 128 -16.42 20.43 -6.19
CA ASN A 128 -16.92 20.18 -7.55
C ASN A 128 -17.59 18.82 -7.70
N ASN A 129 -17.54 17.98 -6.66
CA ASN A 129 -18.06 16.61 -6.64
C ASN A 129 -17.53 15.78 -7.82
N ASP A 130 -16.23 15.86 -8.07
CA ASP A 130 -15.55 15.20 -9.19
C ASP A 130 -14.09 14.93 -8.86
N TRP A 131 -13.44 14.11 -9.71
CA TRP A 131 -12.04 13.84 -9.64
C TRP A 131 -11.21 14.96 -10.25
N SER A 132 -10.19 15.42 -9.54
CA SER A 132 -9.21 16.40 -10.01
C SER A 132 -7.89 15.71 -10.31
N LEU A 133 -7.39 15.85 -11.54
CA LEU A 133 -6.09 15.30 -11.94
C LEU A 133 -4.97 16.06 -11.23
N THR A 134 -4.13 15.35 -10.47
CA THR A 134 -3.02 15.92 -9.70
C THR A 134 -1.65 15.61 -10.27
N ALA A 135 -1.51 14.52 -11.01
CA ALA A 135 -0.27 14.15 -11.68
C ALA A 135 -0.53 13.35 -12.96
N ASP A 136 0.32 13.56 -13.95
CA ASP A 136 0.31 12.84 -15.23
C ASP A 136 1.77 12.64 -15.64
N HIS A 137 2.26 11.41 -15.50
CA HIS A 137 3.65 11.05 -15.78
C HIS A 137 3.73 9.91 -16.78
N HIS A 138 4.71 10.02 -17.68
CA HIS A 138 5.13 8.92 -18.54
C HIS A 138 6.39 8.33 -17.95
N MET A 139 6.42 7.00 -17.77
CA MET A 139 7.57 6.26 -17.26
C MET A 139 8.05 5.27 -18.30
N THR A 140 9.37 5.25 -18.53
CA THR A 140 10.01 4.24 -19.38
C THR A 140 10.31 2.98 -18.58
N ASP A 141 10.61 1.86 -19.25
CA ASP A 141 10.97 0.60 -18.59
C ASP A 141 12.12 0.78 -17.58
N GLU A 142 13.10 1.61 -17.89
CA GLU A 142 14.20 1.94 -17.00
C GLU A 142 13.73 2.59 -15.69
N SER A 143 12.80 3.53 -15.79
CA SER A 143 12.20 4.21 -14.62
C SER A 143 11.36 3.25 -13.77
N VAL A 144 10.64 2.33 -14.40
CA VAL A 144 9.82 1.31 -13.73
C VAL A 144 10.71 0.33 -12.98
N GLN A 145 11.82 -0.10 -13.56
CA GLN A 145 12.79 -0.99 -12.89
C GLN A 145 13.39 -0.33 -11.65
N LEU A 146 13.78 0.94 -11.73
CA LEU A 146 14.30 1.69 -10.59
C LEU A 146 13.31 1.82 -9.44
N LEU A 147 12.02 1.87 -9.74
CA LEU A 147 10.96 1.88 -8.72
C LEU A 147 10.73 0.51 -8.10
N ALA A 148 10.90 -0.56 -8.84
CA ALA A 148 10.75 -1.93 -8.36
C ALA A 148 11.91 -2.39 -7.46
N GLU A 149 13.10 -1.81 -7.64
CA GLU A 149 14.31 -2.10 -6.84
C GLU A 149 14.38 -1.33 -5.51
N LYS A 150 13.48 -0.42 -5.28
CA LYS A 150 13.36 0.36 -4.05
C LYS A 150 12.30 -0.22 -3.12
#